data_55a7e2278b3a686967a023749560b8c9
#
_entry.id   55a7e2278b3a686967a023749560b8c9
#
_cell.length_a   1.000
_cell.length_b   1.000
_cell.length_c   1.000
_cell.angle_alpha   90.00
_cell.angle_beta   90.00
_cell.angle_gamma   90.00
#
_symmetry.space_group_name_H-M   'P 1'
#
loop_
_entity.id
_entity.type
_entity.pdbx_description
1 polymer ?
#
loop_
_entity_poly.entity_id
_entity_poly.type
_entity_poly.pdbx_seq_one_letter_code
_entity_poly.pdbx_strand_id
1 'polypeptide(L)'
;SGKYDLYATYGQNKVSTEQGNGINPSYGADSPSHYDLGENIFAQLNTGLDYSRDFAIDGLASPLTVSTGALYRWEQYKQNAGDPIAYTRGPYFNPSTALGTGIPGINAGITDQDQRKISRDVYGIYLDLEADIVKDLNVGAAIRTEKYSDFGSTTNGKLFAKYDISPQLTLRGSVNTGYRAPSLA
;
A
#
# COMPACT_ATOMS: atom_id res chain seq x y z
N SER A 1 -13.37 32.20 -2.70
CA SER A 1 -13.14 31.63 -1.35
C SER A 1 -12.31 30.36 -1.48
N GLY A 2 -11.41 30.08 -0.51
CA GLY A 2 -10.65 28.83 -0.49
C GLY A 2 -11.50 27.71 0.12
N LYS A 3 -11.21 26.46 -0.29
CA LYS A 3 -11.78 25.23 0.26
C LYS A 3 -10.70 24.47 0.99
N TYR A 4 -11.03 23.91 2.15
CA TYR A 4 -10.15 23.06 2.94
C TYR A 4 -10.82 21.70 3.11
N ASP A 5 -10.02 20.65 3.05
CA ASP A 5 -10.42 19.28 3.39
C ASP A 5 -9.39 18.67 4.34
N LEU A 6 -9.86 18.16 5.48
CA LEU A 6 -9.05 17.45 6.47
C LEU A 6 -9.60 16.04 6.61
N TYR A 7 -8.76 15.05 6.40
CA TYR A 7 -9.18 13.65 6.48
C TYR A 7 -8.23 12.77 7.29
N ALA A 8 -8.80 11.71 7.86
CA ALA A 8 -8.05 10.61 8.44
C ALA A 8 -8.77 9.30 8.14
N THR A 9 -8.02 8.31 7.65
CA THR A 9 -8.53 6.96 7.37
C THR A 9 -7.59 5.91 7.94
N TYR A 10 -8.16 4.90 8.61
CA TYR A 10 -7.44 3.74 9.08
C TYR A 10 -8.03 2.48 8.45
N GLY A 11 -7.16 1.61 7.96
CA GLY A 11 -7.53 0.32 7.42
C GLY A 11 -6.59 -0.77 7.92
N GLN A 12 -7.13 -1.98 8.10
CA GLN A 12 -6.38 -3.17 8.45
C GLN A 12 -6.88 -4.36 7.64
N ASN A 13 -5.94 -5.14 7.14
CA ASN A 13 -6.20 -6.45 6.55
C ASN A 13 -5.46 -7.50 7.34
N LYS A 14 -6.16 -8.58 7.73
CA LYS A 14 -5.60 -9.72 8.44
C LYS A 14 -5.92 -10.99 7.66
N VAL A 15 -4.90 -11.79 7.39
CA VAL A 15 -5.02 -13.11 6.77
C VAL A 15 -4.45 -14.13 7.76
N SER A 16 -5.30 -14.98 8.32
CA SER A 16 -4.93 -16.13 9.14
C SER A 16 -5.01 -17.39 8.29
N THR A 17 -4.05 -18.28 8.45
CA THR A 17 -3.99 -19.57 7.74
C THR A 17 -4.12 -20.69 8.74
N GLU A 18 -5.07 -21.58 8.51
CA GLU A 18 -5.31 -22.76 9.35
C GLU A 18 -5.31 -24.03 8.49
N GLN A 19 -4.95 -25.15 9.07
CA GLN A 19 -5.05 -26.47 8.45
C GLN A 19 -5.81 -27.42 9.35
N GLY A 20 -6.91 -27.98 8.84
CA GLY A 20 -7.62 -29.11 9.45
C GLY A 20 -7.19 -30.44 8.85
N ASN A 21 -7.47 -31.54 9.57
CA ASN A 21 -7.21 -32.92 9.15
C ASN A 21 -5.74 -33.21 8.81
N GLY A 22 -4.80 -32.45 9.39
CA GLY A 22 -3.37 -32.69 9.30
C GLY A 22 -2.89 -33.55 10.45
N ILE A 23 -1.77 -34.26 10.29
CA ILE A 23 -1.08 -34.99 11.33
C ILE A 23 0.40 -34.67 11.26
N ASN A 24 1.01 -34.33 12.41
CA ASN A 24 2.45 -34.29 12.56
C ASN A 24 2.95 -35.64 13.11
N PRO A 25 3.44 -36.55 12.25
CA PRO A 25 3.82 -37.91 12.69
C PRO A 25 4.91 -37.96 13.76
N SER A 26 5.72 -36.88 13.84
CA SER A 26 6.80 -36.80 14.82
C SER A 26 6.30 -36.63 16.26
N TYR A 27 5.03 -36.29 16.45
CA TYR A 27 4.37 -36.25 17.76
C TYR A 27 3.53 -37.49 18.06
N GLY A 28 3.41 -38.44 17.11
CA GLY A 28 2.67 -39.69 17.32
C GLY A 28 1.20 -39.45 17.70
N ALA A 29 0.76 -40.08 18.78
CA ALA A 29 -0.62 -39.94 19.26
C ALA A 29 -0.95 -38.56 19.84
N ASP A 30 0.05 -37.77 20.18
CA ASP A 30 -0.10 -36.41 20.72
C ASP A 30 -0.22 -35.37 19.61
N SER A 31 -0.20 -35.78 18.33
CA SER A 31 -0.41 -34.88 17.22
C SER A 31 -1.85 -34.34 17.19
N PRO A 32 -2.08 -33.00 17.21
CA PRO A 32 -3.40 -32.48 16.93
C PRO A 32 -3.77 -32.75 15.46
N SER A 33 -5.05 -32.55 15.14
CA SER A 33 -5.55 -32.64 13.76
C SER A 33 -5.89 -31.28 13.16
N HIS A 34 -5.73 -30.22 13.96
CA HIS A 34 -5.98 -28.83 13.54
C HIS A 34 -4.81 -27.96 13.99
N TYR A 35 -4.39 -27.06 13.12
CA TYR A 35 -3.21 -26.21 13.30
C TYR A 35 -3.49 -24.80 12.87
N ASP A 36 -3.06 -23.81 13.67
CA ASP A 36 -2.83 -22.45 13.22
C ASP A 36 -1.46 -22.39 12.54
N LEU A 37 -1.43 -21.95 11.28
CA LEU A 37 -0.21 -21.84 10.49
C LEU A 37 0.36 -20.42 10.48
N GLY A 38 -0.25 -19.51 11.25
CA GLY A 38 0.19 -18.14 11.40
C GLY A 38 -0.67 -17.13 10.64
N GLU A 39 -0.32 -15.87 10.82
CA GLU A 39 -1.09 -14.76 10.27
C GLU A 39 -0.22 -13.63 9.72
N ASN A 40 -0.74 -12.96 8.71
CA ASN A 40 -0.19 -11.76 8.14
C ASN A 40 -1.17 -10.61 8.37
N ILE A 41 -0.67 -9.50 8.90
CA ILE A 41 -1.45 -8.31 9.18
C ILE A 41 -0.82 -7.13 8.46
N PHE A 42 -1.60 -6.42 7.68
CA PHE A 42 -1.23 -5.14 7.10
C PHE A 42 -2.16 -4.06 7.65
N ALA A 43 -1.59 -3.00 8.21
CA ALA A 43 -2.34 -1.85 8.72
C ALA A 43 -1.82 -0.56 8.10
N GLN A 44 -2.71 0.39 7.86
CA GLN A 44 -2.38 1.69 7.26
C GLN A 44 -3.23 2.78 7.89
N LEU A 45 -2.59 3.89 8.26
CA LEU A 45 -3.22 5.15 8.62
C LEU A 45 -2.84 6.20 7.57
N ASN A 46 -3.82 6.90 7.02
CA ASN A 46 -3.61 8.07 6.16
C ASN A 46 -4.27 9.27 6.82
N THR A 47 -3.57 10.38 6.86
CA THR A 47 -4.10 11.69 7.23
C THR A 47 -3.63 12.72 6.23
N GLY A 48 -4.43 13.75 5.99
CA GLY A 48 -4.04 14.80 5.08
C GLY A 48 -4.88 16.05 5.25
N LEU A 49 -4.31 17.12 4.77
CA LEU A 49 -4.94 18.43 4.66
C LEU A 49 -4.77 18.91 3.23
N ASP A 50 -5.88 19.17 2.56
CA ASP A 50 -5.91 19.72 1.21
C ASP A 50 -6.49 21.13 1.24
N TYR A 51 -5.96 21.99 0.38
CA TYR A 51 -6.43 23.34 0.17
C TYR A 51 -6.55 23.61 -1.33
N SER A 52 -7.65 24.22 -1.74
CA SER A 52 -7.86 24.64 -3.14
C SER A 52 -8.46 26.02 -3.19
N ARG A 53 -7.98 26.83 -4.16
CA ARG A 53 -8.47 28.17 -4.40
C ARG A 53 -8.33 28.56 -5.86
N ASP A 54 -9.34 29.29 -6.34
CA ASP A 54 -9.35 29.88 -7.67
C ASP A 54 -8.81 31.30 -7.62
N PHE A 55 -7.93 31.63 -8.56
CA PHE A 55 -7.34 32.97 -8.74
C PHE A 55 -7.70 33.51 -10.14
N ALA A 56 -8.38 34.63 -10.16
CA ALA A 56 -8.61 35.32 -11.43
C ALA A 56 -7.27 35.91 -11.95
N ILE A 57 -6.89 35.49 -13.15
CA ILE A 57 -5.68 35.93 -13.82
C ILE A 57 -6.08 36.50 -15.19
N ASP A 58 -5.70 37.74 -15.45
CA ASP A 58 -5.98 38.41 -16.74
C ASP A 58 -5.29 37.62 -17.87
N GLY A 59 -6.04 37.35 -18.93
CA GLY A 59 -5.55 36.64 -20.10
C GLY A 59 -5.84 35.15 -20.11
N LEU A 60 -6.35 34.55 -19.02
CA LEU A 60 -6.86 33.17 -18.99
C LEU A 60 -8.37 33.17 -19.28
N ALA A 61 -8.85 32.11 -19.90
CA ALA A 61 -10.28 31.91 -20.18
C ALA A 61 -11.07 31.43 -18.95
N SER A 62 -10.40 30.85 -17.97
CA SER A 62 -10.95 30.52 -16.64
C SER A 62 -10.02 30.98 -15.51
N PRO A 63 -10.50 31.10 -14.26
CA PRO A 63 -9.62 31.28 -13.13
C PRO A 63 -8.59 30.13 -13.04
N LEU A 64 -7.37 30.46 -12.61
CA LEU A 64 -6.37 29.46 -12.25
C LEU A 64 -6.78 28.79 -10.94
N THR A 65 -7.08 27.52 -10.99
CA THR A 65 -7.27 26.69 -9.79
C THR A 65 -5.91 26.24 -9.28
N VAL A 66 -5.59 26.58 -8.03
CA VAL A 66 -4.41 26.15 -7.31
C VAL A 66 -4.85 25.21 -6.20
N SER A 67 -4.38 23.96 -6.26
CA SER A 67 -4.61 22.98 -5.22
C SER A 67 -3.28 22.53 -4.62
N THR A 68 -3.20 22.45 -3.31
CA THR A 68 -2.01 22.00 -2.57
C THR A 68 -2.42 21.23 -1.35
N GLY A 69 -1.56 20.36 -0.88
CA GLY A 69 -1.84 19.59 0.32
C GLY A 69 -0.61 18.95 0.90
N ALA A 70 -0.78 18.49 2.14
CA ALA A 70 0.20 17.71 2.86
C ALA A 70 -0.46 16.42 3.35
N LEU A 71 0.27 15.31 3.27
CA LEU A 71 -0.21 14.02 3.74
C LEU A 71 0.83 13.35 4.64
N TYR A 72 0.31 12.58 5.56
CA TYR A 72 1.07 11.61 6.33
C TYR A 72 0.42 10.25 6.17
N ARG A 73 1.23 9.22 5.90
CA ARG A 73 0.82 7.84 5.85
C ARG A 73 1.74 6.99 6.70
N TRP A 74 1.17 6.23 7.60
CA TRP A 74 1.84 5.17 8.32
C TRP A 74 1.37 3.83 7.81
N GLU A 75 2.32 2.94 7.55
CA GLU A 75 2.10 1.57 7.09
C GLU A 75 2.80 0.60 8.02
N GLN A 76 2.16 -0.52 8.32
CA GLN A 76 2.76 -1.58 9.10
C GLN A 76 2.41 -2.94 8.50
N TYR A 77 3.44 -3.76 8.33
CA TYR A 77 3.31 -5.19 8.08
C TYR A 77 3.76 -5.96 9.31
N LYS A 78 2.95 -6.93 9.75
CA LYS A 78 3.26 -7.82 10.85
C LYS A 78 2.99 -9.25 10.43
N GLN A 79 3.93 -10.14 10.72
CA GLN A 79 3.85 -11.57 10.50
C GLN A 79 4.01 -12.26 11.85
N ASN A 80 3.00 -13.03 12.24
CA ASN A 80 3.00 -13.80 13.49
C ASN A 80 3.09 -15.29 13.18
N ALA A 81 3.88 -16.01 13.98
CA ALA A 81 3.99 -17.47 13.91
C ALA A 81 2.66 -18.15 14.23
N GLY A 82 2.47 -19.32 13.67
CA GLY A 82 1.43 -20.26 14.03
C GLY A 82 1.80 -21.13 15.23
N ASP A 83 1.07 -22.23 15.38
CA ASP A 83 1.32 -23.22 16.45
C ASP A 83 2.71 -23.84 16.31
N PRO A 84 3.54 -23.86 17.37
CA PRO A 84 4.86 -24.47 17.31
C PRO A 84 4.85 -25.93 16.84
N ILE A 85 3.82 -26.68 17.19
CA ILE A 85 3.67 -28.10 16.81
C ILE A 85 3.49 -28.26 15.29
N ALA A 86 3.11 -27.20 14.56
CA ALA A 86 2.98 -27.24 13.11
C ALA A 86 4.34 -27.19 12.39
N TYR A 87 5.38 -26.63 13.00
CA TYR A 87 6.69 -26.45 12.37
C TYR A 87 7.87 -27.05 13.15
N THR A 88 7.65 -27.57 14.37
CA THR A 88 8.70 -28.22 15.16
C THR A 88 8.63 -29.76 15.02
N ARG A 89 9.77 -30.40 15.24
CA ARG A 89 9.90 -31.83 15.24
C ARG A 89 9.66 -32.37 16.66
N GLY A 90 8.77 -33.35 16.78
CA GLY A 90 8.44 -33.97 18.03
C GLY A 90 9.40 -35.13 18.40
N PRO A 91 9.16 -35.78 19.57
CA PRO A 91 10.06 -36.79 20.13
C PRO A 91 10.18 -38.05 19.28
N TYR A 92 9.24 -38.33 18.39
CA TYR A 92 9.25 -39.52 17.52
C TYR A 92 9.79 -39.22 16.12
N PHE A 93 10.47 -38.08 15.93
CA PHE A 93 11.04 -37.71 14.63
C PHE A 93 12.10 -38.71 14.20
N ASN A 94 11.92 -39.29 13.00
CA ASN A 94 12.87 -40.21 12.38
C ASN A 94 13.41 -39.60 11.08
N PRO A 95 14.70 -39.22 11.03
CA PRO A 95 15.28 -38.63 9.84
C PRO A 95 15.30 -39.55 8.62
N SER A 96 15.24 -40.87 8.83
CA SER A 96 15.26 -41.88 7.73
C SER A 96 13.92 -41.96 7.00
N THR A 97 12.84 -41.53 7.63
CA THR A 97 11.47 -41.52 7.04
C THR A 97 10.99 -40.11 6.64
N ALA A 98 11.76 -39.07 6.96
CA ALA A 98 11.42 -37.69 6.62
C ALA A 98 11.65 -37.46 5.13
N LEU A 99 10.60 -37.13 4.40
CA LEU A 99 10.67 -36.69 3.01
C LEU A 99 10.97 -35.21 2.97
N GLY A 100 12.22 -34.86 2.71
CA GLY A 100 12.65 -33.45 2.61
C GLY A 100 12.85 -32.74 3.97
N THR A 101 12.86 -31.42 3.96
CA THR A 101 13.05 -30.56 5.14
C THR A 101 11.76 -30.29 5.92
N GLY A 102 10.60 -30.64 5.36
CA GLY A 102 9.28 -30.39 5.92
C GLY A 102 8.82 -31.46 6.92
N ILE A 103 7.69 -31.20 7.55
CA ILE A 103 6.96 -32.15 8.37
C ILE A 103 5.88 -32.78 7.48
N PRO A 104 5.92 -34.13 7.23
CA PRO A 104 4.91 -34.76 6.38
C PRO A 104 3.50 -34.54 6.95
N GLY A 105 2.55 -34.20 6.07
CA GLY A 105 1.14 -34.07 6.42
C GLY A 105 0.69 -32.70 6.94
N ILE A 106 1.61 -31.76 7.10
CA ILE A 106 1.30 -30.38 7.48
C ILE A 106 1.95 -29.41 6.47
N ASN A 107 1.20 -28.42 6.02
CA ASN A 107 1.76 -27.33 5.22
C ASN A 107 2.72 -26.50 6.07
N ALA A 108 3.78 -25.99 5.45
CA ALA A 108 4.70 -25.11 6.13
C ALA A 108 3.97 -23.83 6.57
N GLY A 109 3.89 -23.64 7.88
CA GLY A 109 3.38 -22.41 8.49
C GLY A 109 4.48 -21.37 8.67
N ILE A 110 4.10 -20.23 9.19
CA ILE A 110 5.02 -19.19 9.63
C ILE A 110 5.64 -19.65 10.94
N THR A 111 6.97 -19.74 10.98
CA THR A 111 7.70 -20.15 12.17
C THR A 111 7.99 -18.96 13.09
N ASP A 112 8.47 -19.23 14.30
CA ASP A 112 8.93 -18.21 15.24
C ASP A 112 10.10 -17.37 14.67
N GLN A 113 10.93 -17.96 13.80
CA GLN A 113 12.05 -17.28 13.13
C GLN A 113 11.59 -16.37 11.99
N ASP A 114 10.39 -16.60 11.44
CA ASP A 114 9.81 -15.79 10.37
C ASP A 114 9.03 -14.58 10.90
N GLN A 115 8.84 -14.50 12.20
CA GLN A 115 8.11 -13.40 12.82
C GLN A 115 8.79 -12.06 12.55
N ARG A 116 8.02 -11.08 12.09
CA ARG A 116 8.52 -9.74 11.85
C ARG A 116 7.44 -8.69 12.00
N LYS A 117 7.91 -7.51 12.34
CA LYS A 117 7.09 -6.30 12.39
C LYS A 117 7.89 -5.16 11.77
N ILE A 118 7.43 -4.67 10.65
CA ILE A 118 8.07 -3.62 9.87
C ILE A 118 7.07 -2.48 9.72
N SER A 119 7.52 -1.25 9.87
CA SER A 119 6.69 -0.07 9.67
C SER A 119 7.40 0.96 8.80
N ARG A 120 6.62 1.79 8.15
CA ARG A 120 7.07 2.89 7.29
C ARG A 120 6.22 4.12 7.55
N ASP A 121 6.89 5.26 7.64
CA ASP A 121 6.28 6.57 7.65
C ASP A 121 6.53 7.25 6.30
N VAL A 122 5.50 7.89 5.77
CA VAL A 122 5.55 8.63 4.51
C VAL A 122 4.97 10.02 4.73
N TYR A 123 5.74 11.03 4.37
CA TYR A 123 5.32 12.43 4.36
C TYR A 123 5.30 12.90 2.91
N GLY A 124 4.20 13.50 2.51
CA GLY A 124 4.05 14.00 1.14
C GLY A 124 3.50 15.41 1.10
N ILE A 125 3.92 16.16 0.09
CA ILE A 125 3.36 17.43 -0.28
C ILE A 125 3.12 17.45 -1.78
N TYR A 126 2.11 18.20 -2.22
CA TYR A 126 1.84 18.37 -3.63
C TYR A 126 1.38 19.79 -3.95
N LEU A 127 1.55 20.15 -5.22
CA LEU A 127 0.98 21.33 -5.84
C LEU A 127 0.38 20.92 -7.18
N ASP A 128 -0.85 21.36 -7.43
CA ASP A 128 -1.58 21.15 -8.68
C ASP A 128 -2.10 22.50 -9.19
N LEU A 129 -1.93 22.76 -10.47
CA LEU A 129 -2.34 23.98 -11.16
C LEU A 129 -3.17 23.60 -12.38
N GLU A 130 -4.36 24.21 -12.53
CA GLU A 130 -5.25 23.94 -13.66
C GLU A 130 -5.97 25.23 -14.10
N ALA A 131 -6.02 25.47 -15.41
CA ALA A 131 -6.78 26.59 -15.98
C ALA A 131 -7.15 26.32 -17.45
N ASP A 132 -8.19 27.00 -17.91
CA ASP A 132 -8.41 27.17 -19.34
C ASP A 132 -7.56 28.36 -19.84
N ILE A 133 -6.51 28.03 -20.61
CA ILE A 133 -5.62 29.05 -21.16
C ILE A 133 -6.35 29.93 -22.19
N VAL A 134 -7.10 29.29 -23.08
CA VAL A 134 -8.05 29.93 -24.00
C VAL A 134 -9.33 29.12 -23.97
N LYS A 135 -10.40 29.66 -24.56
CA LYS A 135 -11.66 28.93 -24.67
C LYS A 135 -11.40 27.52 -25.25
N ASP A 136 -12.03 26.54 -24.68
CA ASP A 136 -11.99 25.13 -25.08
C ASP A 136 -10.62 24.42 -24.89
N LEU A 137 -9.57 25.10 -24.33
CA LEU A 137 -8.27 24.49 -24.01
C LEU A 137 -7.97 24.56 -22.53
N ASN A 138 -8.17 23.43 -21.84
CA ASN A 138 -7.82 23.22 -20.44
C ASN A 138 -6.42 22.59 -20.35
N VAL A 139 -5.57 23.13 -19.48
CA VAL A 139 -4.23 22.59 -19.19
C VAL A 139 -4.01 22.50 -17.71
N GLY A 140 -3.17 21.53 -17.32
CA GLY A 140 -2.77 21.43 -15.91
C GLY A 140 -1.39 20.84 -15.74
N ALA A 141 -0.80 21.19 -14.60
CA ALA A 141 0.50 20.70 -14.15
C ALA A 141 0.44 20.36 -12.67
N ALA A 142 1.00 19.22 -12.31
CA ALA A 142 1.10 18.81 -10.91
C ALA A 142 2.52 18.33 -10.58
N ILE A 143 2.95 18.57 -9.35
CA ILE A 143 4.16 18.03 -8.77
C ILE A 143 3.82 17.48 -7.39
N ARG A 144 4.39 16.30 -7.05
CA ARG A 144 4.25 15.67 -5.75
C ARG A 144 5.60 15.13 -5.29
N THR A 145 5.97 15.48 -4.08
CA THR A 145 7.18 14.95 -3.43
C THR A 145 6.78 14.17 -2.19
N GLU A 146 7.34 12.99 -2.03
CA GLU A 146 7.13 12.12 -0.87
C GLU A 146 8.48 11.72 -0.27
N LYS A 147 8.56 11.73 1.06
CA LYS A 147 9.69 11.24 1.84
C LYS A 147 9.27 10.00 2.61
N TYR A 148 10.01 8.94 2.44
CA TYR A 148 9.82 7.64 3.08
C TYR A 148 10.87 7.43 4.16
N SER A 149 10.51 6.80 5.27
CA SER A 149 11.42 6.57 6.40
C SER A 149 12.51 5.53 6.11
N ASP A 150 12.31 4.68 5.11
CA ASP A 150 13.15 3.50 4.85
C ASP A 150 13.99 3.56 3.56
N PHE A 151 13.64 4.36 2.56
CA PHE A 151 14.42 4.38 1.31
C PHE A 151 14.66 5.77 0.68
N GLY A 152 14.21 6.86 1.32
CA GLY A 152 14.50 8.21 0.84
C GLY A 152 13.30 8.97 0.28
N SER A 153 13.50 9.74 -0.78
CA SER A 153 12.46 10.64 -1.32
C SER A 153 12.21 10.39 -2.80
N THR A 154 10.98 10.64 -3.23
CA THR A 154 10.56 10.60 -4.64
C THR A 154 9.87 11.89 -5.02
N THR A 155 10.05 12.30 -6.28
CA THR A 155 9.33 13.44 -6.85
C THR A 155 8.75 13.03 -8.18
N ASN A 156 7.45 13.23 -8.33
CA ASN A 156 6.68 12.90 -9.52
C ASN A 156 6.02 14.15 -10.06
N GLY A 157 5.96 14.26 -11.39
CA GLY A 157 5.31 15.34 -12.10
C GLY A 157 4.27 14.82 -13.07
N LYS A 158 3.27 15.65 -13.35
CA LYS A 158 2.22 15.41 -14.36
C LYS A 158 1.96 16.68 -15.13
N LEU A 159 1.81 16.54 -16.44
CA LEU A 159 1.28 17.57 -17.33
C LEU A 159 0.10 16.98 -18.10
N PHE A 160 -0.94 17.75 -18.31
CA PHE A 160 -2.04 17.37 -19.17
C PHE A 160 -2.60 18.54 -19.96
N ALA A 161 -3.22 18.21 -21.09
CA ALA A 161 -4.01 19.14 -21.87
C ALA A 161 -5.27 18.45 -22.38
N LYS A 162 -6.36 19.20 -22.42
CA LYS A 162 -7.66 18.82 -22.98
C LYS A 162 -8.12 19.92 -23.92
N TYR A 163 -8.43 19.57 -25.17
CA TYR A 163 -8.92 20.48 -26.15
C TYR A 163 -10.27 20.02 -26.73
N ASP A 164 -11.30 20.83 -26.54
CA ASP A 164 -12.64 20.60 -27.07
C ASP A 164 -12.72 21.16 -28.50
N ILE A 165 -12.46 20.31 -29.50
CA ILE A 165 -12.44 20.68 -30.94
C ILE A 165 -13.85 21.04 -31.42
N SER A 166 -14.85 20.36 -30.91
CA SER A 166 -16.27 20.62 -31.18
C SER A 166 -17.11 20.07 -30.02
N PRO A 167 -18.42 20.39 -29.92
CA PRO A 167 -19.30 19.83 -28.90
C PRO A 167 -19.34 18.29 -28.84
N GLN A 168 -18.94 17.63 -29.93
CA GLN A 168 -18.95 16.17 -30.06
C GLN A 168 -17.56 15.56 -30.02
N LEU A 169 -16.47 16.36 -30.11
CA LEU A 169 -15.11 15.83 -30.22
C LEU A 169 -14.15 16.54 -29.28
N THR A 170 -13.58 15.79 -28.37
CA THR A 170 -12.55 16.25 -27.40
C THR A 170 -11.26 15.44 -27.60
N LEU A 171 -10.14 16.14 -27.72
CA LEU A 171 -8.80 15.57 -27.67
C LEU A 171 -8.21 15.78 -26.28
N ARG A 172 -7.60 14.75 -25.70
CA ARG A 172 -6.88 14.84 -24.41
C ARG A 172 -5.57 14.07 -24.46
N GLY A 173 -4.56 14.62 -23.78
CA GLY A 173 -3.27 13.98 -23.63
C GLY A 173 -2.68 14.27 -22.25
N SER A 174 -1.89 13.33 -21.73
CA SER A 174 -1.14 13.55 -20.50
C SER A 174 0.20 12.82 -20.53
N VAL A 175 1.17 13.37 -19.82
CA VAL A 175 2.44 12.75 -19.52
C VAL A 175 2.69 12.87 -18.03
N ASN A 176 3.14 11.80 -17.41
CA ASN A 176 3.46 11.78 -15.99
C ASN A 176 4.61 10.84 -15.69
N THR A 177 5.36 11.17 -14.65
CA THR A 177 6.29 10.25 -13.99
C THR A 177 5.55 9.56 -12.84
N GLY A 178 5.92 8.32 -12.55
CA GLY A 178 5.32 7.57 -11.45
C GLY A 178 6.39 6.79 -10.70
N TYR A 179 6.18 6.61 -9.41
CA TYR A 179 6.99 5.77 -8.55
C TYR A 179 6.10 4.86 -7.71
N ARG A 180 6.51 3.61 -7.57
CA ARG A 180 5.87 2.67 -6.66
C ARG A 180 6.87 2.24 -5.59
N ALA A 181 6.55 2.53 -4.34
CA ALA A 181 7.34 2.09 -3.21
C ALA A 181 7.47 0.55 -3.16
N PRO A 182 8.62 0.01 -2.75
CA PRO A 182 8.77 -1.40 -2.45
C PRO A 182 7.73 -1.87 -1.41
N SER A 183 7.33 -3.14 -1.49
CA SER A 183 6.48 -3.76 -0.46
C SER A 183 7.19 -3.76 0.89
N LEU A 184 6.42 -3.73 2.00
CA LEU A 184 6.92 -3.98 3.35
C LEU A 184 7.06 -5.49 3.66
N ALA A 185 6.48 -6.34 2.82
CA ALA A 185 6.52 -7.80 2.96
C ALA A 185 7.65 -8.39 2.12
#